data_76f675e951ec07c00fbd689829d8b8b7
#
_entry.id   76f675e951ec07c00fbd689829d8b8b7
#
_cell.length_a   1.000
_cell.length_b   1.000
_cell.length_c   1.000
_cell.angle_alpha   90.00
_cell.angle_beta   90.00
_cell.angle_gamma   90.00
#
_symmetry.space_group_name_H-M   'P 1'
#
loop_
_entity.id
_entity.type
_entity.pdbx_description
1 polymer ?
#
loop_
_entity_poly.entity_id
_entity_poly.type
_entity_poly.pdbx_seq_one_letter_code
_entity_poly.pdbx_strand_id
1 'polypeptide(L)'
;MLKPALIAGVLLGILSALPLIQWVNSCCCAWVIGGGIFAAYLYVRESAEAVTLGRGLALGLLTGVIGGIVSVLMSLPLLYISFANTKVLEELSKSVEHVPDLSPQVRETLQHLLSDPFRSLSFFATIGGAMVTVMSAIFAMAGGAIGVALFEKRKPGQISAETPPATTSGPPPELPPPPPLQ
;
A
#
# COMPACT_ATOMS: atom_id res chain seq x y z
N MET A 1 -6.67 -13.03 -5.91
CA MET A 1 -6.17 -11.83 -5.25
C MET A 1 -4.79 -12.02 -4.61
N LEU A 2 -4.57 -13.09 -3.83
CA LEU A 2 -3.30 -13.23 -3.08
C LEU A 2 -2.07 -13.44 -3.98
N LYS A 3 -2.16 -14.24 -5.03
CA LYS A 3 -1.03 -14.50 -5.95
C LYS A 3 -0.48 -13.23 -6.62
N PRO A 4 -1.29 -12.41 -7.32
CA PRO A 4 -0.78 -11.18 -7.94
C PRO A 4 -0.28 -10.15 -6.90
N ALA A 5 -0.92 -10.05 -5.72
CA ALA A 5 -0.44 -9.20 -4.63
C ALA A 5 0.92 -9.64 -4.08
N LEU A 6 1.13 -10.95 -3.91
CA LEU A 6 2.41 -11.52 -3.49
C LEU A 6 3.52 -11.24 -4.49
N ILE A 7 3.29 -11.54 -5.77
CA ILE A 7 4.30 -11.33 -6.81
C ILE A 7 4.69 -9.85 -6.89
N ALA A 8 3.70 -8.98 -6.98
CA ALA A 8 3.94 -7.55 -7.09
C ALA A 8 4.55 -6.97 -5.81
N GLY A 9 4.08 -7.40 -4.63
CA GLY A 9 4.57 -6.93 -3.34
C GLY A 9 6.01 -7.36 -3.06
N VAL A 10 6.35 -8.62 -3.33
CA VAL A 10 7.73 -9.11 -3.16
C VAL A 10 8.67 -8.39 -4.13
N LEU A 11 8.29 -8.28 -5.39
CA LEU A 11 9.08 -7.55 -6.39
C LEU A 11 9.29 -6.09 -5.97
N LEU A 12 8.22 -5.43 -5.56
CA LEU A 12 8.25 -4.06 -5.06
C LEU A 12 9.18 -3.92 -3.84
N GLY A 13 9.07 -4.82 -2.87
CA GLY A 13 9.88 -4.80 -1.65
C GLY A 13 11.36 -4.99 -1.93
N ILE A 14 11.73 -5.94 -2.79
CA ILE A 14 13.13 -6.20 -3.18
C ILE A 14 13.70 -4.98 -3.93
N LEU A 15 12.97 -4.45 -4.90
CA LEU A 15 13.45 -3.29 -5.66
C LEU A 15 13.54 -2.03 -4.79
N SER A 16 12.61 -1.85 -3.84
CA SER A 16 12.64 -0.70 -2.91
C SER A 16 13.82 -0.74 -1.93
N ALA A 17 14.42 -1.91 -1.70
CA ALA A 17 15.61 -2.05 -0.87
C ALA A 17 16.89 -1.58 -1.58
N LEU A 18 16.86 -1.38 -2.91
CA LEU A 18 18.02 -0.91 -3.66
C LEU A 18 18.25 0.59 -3.42
N PRO A 19 19.46 1.02 -3.04
CA PRO A 19 19.72 2.41 -2.66
C PRO A 19 19.48 3.43 -3.78
N LEU A 20 19.71 3.06 -5.04
CA LEU A 20 19.39 3.93 -6.19
C LEU A 20 17.89 4.21 -6.32
N ILE A 21 17.07 3.20 -6.11
CA ILE A 21 15.60 3.29 -6.23
C ILE A 21 15.02 4.05 -5.04
N GLN A 22 15.66 3.97 -3.89
CA GLN A 22 15.26 4.70 -2.68
C GLN A 22 15.30 6.22 -2.89
N TRP A 23 16.25 6.74 -3.63
CA TRP A 23 16.31 8.16 -4.00
C TRP A 23 15.12 8.58 -4.87
N VAL A 24 14.77 7.80 -5.88
CA VAL A 24 13.63 8.05 -6.76
C VAL A 24 12.31 7.91 -6.00
N ASN A 25 12.21 6.92 -5.12
CA ASN A 25 11.02 6.67 -4.30
C ASN A 25 10.78 7.78 -3.26
N SER A 26 11.86 8.36 -2.70
CA SER A 26 11.78 9.48 -1.76
C SER A 26 11.19 10.74 -2.39
N CYS A 27 11.36 10.93 -3.71
CA CYS A 27 10.90 12.12 -4.41
C CYS A 27 9.40 12.07 -4.79
N CYS A 28 8.85 10.90 -5.15
CA CYS A 28 7.51 10.84 -5.74
C CYS A 28 6.64 9.65 -5.29
N CYS A 29 7.12 8.73 -4.47
CA CYS A 29 6.45 7.44 -4.19
C CYS A 29 5.96 6.70 -5.46
N ALA A 30 6.45 7.13 -6.62
CA ALA A 30 6.04 6.67 -7.95
C ALA A 30 6.24 5.16 -8.12
N TRP A 31 7.29 4.64 -7.50
CA TRP A 31 7.61 3.22 -7.52
C TRP A 31 6.56 2.37 -6.82
N VAL A 32 6.09 2.84 -5.66
CA VAL A 32 5.07 2.14 -4.86
C VAL A 32 3.72 2.18 -5.57
N ILE A 33 3.37 3.32 -6.16
CA ILE A 33 2.18 3.46 -7.01
C ILE A 33 2.28 2.52 -8.21
N GLY A 34 3.44 2.46 -8.88
CA GLY A 34 3.72 1.54 -9.98
C GLY A 34 3.54 0.07 -9.60
N GLY A 35 3.97 -0.31 -8.39
CA GLY A 35 3.75 -1.66 -7.85
C GLY A 35 2.28 -1.99 -7.65
N GLY A 36 1.47 -1.04 -7.17
CA GLY A 36 0.02 -1.17 -7.06
C GLY A 36 -0.65 -1.31 -8.44
N ILE A 37 -0.23 -0.50 -9.42
CA ILE A 37 -0.71 -0.59 -10.81
C ILE A 37 -0.36 -1.95 -11.42
N PHE A 38 0.86 -2.43 -11.21
CA PHE A 38 1.31 -3.73 -11.71
C PHE A 38 0.53 -4.90 -11.08
N ALA A 39 0.26 -4.84 -9.77
CA ALA A 39 -0.60 -5.81 -9.10
C ALA A 39 -2.01 -5.85 -9.70
N ALA A 40 -2.59 -4.68 -9.96
CA ALA A 40 -3.89 -4.55 -10.58
C ALA A 40 -3.89 -5.10 -12.02
N TYR A 41 -2.86 -4.81 -12.80
CA TYR A 41 -2.69 -5.36 -14.15
C TYR A 41 -2.69 -6.89 -14.15
N LEU A 42 -1.89 -7.51 -13.28
CA LEU A 42 -1.84 -8.97 -13.16
C LEU A 42 -3.20 -9.54 -12.77
N TYR A 43 -3.87 -8.88 -11.82
CA TYR A 43 -5.16 -9.35 -11.33
C TYR A 43 -6.27 -9.23 -12.37
N VAL A 44 -6.37 -8.10 -13.07
CA VAL A 44 -7.33 -7.89 -14.16
C VAL A 44 -7.13 -8.89 -15.29
N ARG A 45 -5.86 -9.18 -15.62
CA ARG A 45 -5.51 -10.17 -16.66
C ARG A 45 -5.93 -11.59 -16.31
N GLU A 46 -5.83 -11.97 -15.03
CA GLU A 46 -6.21 -13.31 -14.56
C GLU A 46 -7.72 -13.43 -14.27
N SER A 47 -8.43 -12.30 -14.13
CA SER A 47 -9.84 -12.28 -13.75
C SER A 47 -10.74 -12.41 -14.99
N ALA A 48 -11.64 -13.40 -14.97
CA ALA A 48 -12.67 -13.57 -16.00
C ALA A 48 -13.83 -12.56 -15.80
N GLU A 49 -14.04 -12.08 -14.58
CA GLU A 49 -15.08 -11.13 -14.21
C GLU A 49 -14.56 -9.70 -14.17
N ALA A 50 -15.49 -8.73 -14.29
CA ALA A 50 -15.15 -7.31 -14.14
C ALA A 50 -14.63 -7.02 -12.73
N VAL A 51 -13.49 -6.35 -12.66
CA VAL A 51 -12.84 -6.00 -11.39
C VAL A 51 -13.34 -4.64 -10.91
N THR A 52 -13.96 -4.61 -9.74
CA THR A 52 -14.44 -3.36 -9.13
C THR A 52 -13.28 -2.54 -8.56
N LEU A 53 -13.46 -1.23 -8.49
CA LEU A 53 -12.48 -0.30 -7.90
C LEU A 53 -12.11 -0.69 -6.46
N GLY A 54 -13.10 -1.16 -5.67
CA GLY A 54 -12.87 -1.62 -4.30
C GLY A 54 -11.94 -2.83 -4.22
N ARG A 55 -12.03 -3.76 -5.19
CA ARG A 55 -11.09 -4.90 -5.30
C ARG A 55 -9.68 -4.40 -5.66
N GLY A 56 -9.57 -3.36 -6.49
CA GLY A 56 -8.29 -2.71 -6.80
C GLY A 56 -7.64 -2.07 -5.59
N LEU A 57 -8.40 -1.35 -4.77
CA LEU A 57 -7.93 -0.78 -3.51
C LEU A 57 -7.43 -1.85 -2.53
N ALA A 58 -8.22 -2.91 -2.33
CA ALA A 58 -7.85 -4.03 -1.45
C ALA A 58 -6.58 -4.75 -1.94
N LEU A 59 -6.46 -4.93 -3.26
CA LEU A 59 -5.27 -5.51 -3.87
C LEU A 59 -4.03 -4.64 -3.67
N GLY A 60 -4.17 -3.34 -3.90
CA GLY A 60 -3.11 -2.36 -3.65
C GLY A 60 -2.68 -2.34 -2.18
N LEU A 61 -3.63 -2.36 -1.24
CA LEU A 61 -3.36 -2.47 0.19
C LEU A 61 -2.51 -3.70 0.52
N LEU A 62 -2.95 -4.89 0.07
CA LEU A 62 -2.21 -6.14 0.27
C LEU A 62 -0.80 -6.06 -0.33
N THR A 63 -0.67 -5.55 -1.55
CA THR A 63 0.62 -5.38 -2.23
C THR A 63 1.54 -4.44 -1.45
N GLY A 64 1.02 -3.33 -0.97
CA GLY A 64 1.78 -2.35 -0.19
C GLY A 64 2.22 -2.88 1.17
N VAL A 65 1.37 -3.61 1.88
CA VAL A 65 1.72 -4.25 3.16
C VAL A 65 2.80 -5.32 2.96
N ILE A 66 2.63 -6.20 1.99
CA ILE A 66 3.62 -7.25 1.69
C ILE A 66 4.94 -6.60 1.25
N GLY A 67 4.89 -5.63 0.34
CA GLY A 67 6.06 -4.90 -0.15
C GLY A 67 6.78 -4.14 0.96
N GLY A 68 6.04 -3.50 1.86
CA GLY A 68 6.59 -2.81 3.03
C GLY A 68 7.32 -3.76 3.98
N ILE A 69 6.70 -4.89 4.32
CA ILE A 69 7.33 -5.91 5.19
C ILE A 69 8.60 -6.48 4.55
N VAL A 70 8.54 -6.84 3.26
CA VAL A 70 9.70 -7.37 2.53
C VAL A 70 10.82 -6.32 2.46
N SER A 71 10.47 -5.06 2.21
CA SER A 71 11.44 -3.95 2.18
C SER A 71 12.14 -3.77 3.52
N VAL A 72 11.40 -3.80 4.64
CA VAL A 72 11.96 -3.72 5.99
C VAL A 72 12.89 -4.90 6.25
N LEU A 73 12.47 -6.13 5.95
CA LEU A 73 13.32 -7.33 6.15
C LEU A 73 14.60 -7.27 5.34
N MET A 74 14.53 -6.81 4.09
CA MET A 74 15.72 -6.66 3.24
C MET A 74 16.65 -5.53 3.71
N SER A 75 16.10 -4.51 4.36
CA SER A 75 16.87 -3.38 4.88
C SER A 75 17.53 -3.66 6.22
N LEU A 76 17.10 -4.67 6.97
CA LEU A 76 17.66 -4.99 8.29
C LEU A 76 19.17 -5.21 8.29
N PRO A 77 19.79 -6.01 7.39
CA PRO A 77 21.23 -6.20 7.40
C PRO A 77 21.99 -4.90 7.11
N LEU A 78 21.47 -4.07 6.21
CA LEU A 78 22.06 -2.78 5.89
C LEU A 78 21.95 -1.80 7.07
N LEU A 79 20.81 -1.80 7.73
CA LEU A 79 20.56 -1.02 8.93
C LEU A 79 21.48 -1.45 10.07
N TYR A 80 21.66 -2.77 10.27
CA TYR A 80 22.60 -3.31 11.26
C TYR A 80 24.03 -2.84 11.01
N ILE A 81 24.52 -2.91 9.77
CA ILE A 81 25.86 -2.43 9.39
C ILE A 81 25.99 -0.92 9.65
N SER A 82 24.94 -0.15 9.36
CA SER A 82 24.92 1.29 9.57
C SER A 82 25.00 1.65 11.06
N PHE A 83 24.22 0.98 11.91
CA PHE A 83 24.25 1.21 13.36
C PHE A 83 25.47 0.59 14.08
N ALA A 84 26.10 -0.43 13.50
CA ALA A 84 27.38 -0.91 13.98
C ALA A 84 28.53 0.07 13.70
N ASN A 85 28.35 1.02 12.79
CA ASN A 85 29.32 2.04 12.48
C ASN A 85 29.18 3.22 13.46
N THR A 86 30.13 3.33 14.39
CA THR A 86 30.15 4.38 15.42
C THR A 86 30.10 5.80 14.87
N LYS A 87 30.60 6.04 13.66
CA LYS A 87 30.56 7.37 13.02
C LYS A 87 29.15 7.82 12.71
N VAL A 88 28.27 6.89 12.25
CA VAL A 88 26.86 7.21 11.95
C VAL A 88 26.11 7.58 13.22
N LEU A 89 26.35 6.87 14.31
CA LEU A 89 25.74 7.16 15.60
C LEU A 89 26.22 8.51 16.16
N GLU A 90 27.50 8.82 15.99
CA GLU A 90 28.09 10.11 16.42
C GLU A 90 27.50 11.29 15.61
N GLU A 91 27.33 11.15 14.29
CA GLU A 91 26.69 12.17 13.46
C GLU A 91 25.22 12.35 13.81
N LEU A 92 24.50 11.27 14.09
CA LEU A 92 23.12 11.33 14.56
C LEU A 92 22.99 12.04 15.92
N SER A 93 23.89 11.74 16.87
CA SER A 93 23.88 12.38 18.17
C SER A 93 24.16 13.89 18.05
N LYS A 94 25.13 14.29 17.23
CA LYS A 94 25.41 15.71 16.93
C LYS A 94 24.22 16.39 16.26
N SER A 95 23.51 15.70 15.35
CA SER A 95 22.33 16.25 14.71
C SER A 95 21.21 16.51 15.70
N VAL A 96 21.00 15.62 16.68
CA VAL A 96 20.02 15.79 17.76
C VAL A 96 20.34 16.97 18.66
N GLU A 97 21.64 17.23 18.91
CA GLU A 97 22.07 18.38 19.71
C GLU A 97 21.78 19.72 19.04
N HIS A 98 21.79 19.77 17.71
CA HIS A 98 21.58 20.98 16.92
C HIS A 98 20.11 21.31 16.61
N VAL A 99 19.15 20.47 17.03
CA VAL A 99 17.72 20.77 16.85
C VAL A 99 17.26 21.75 17.94
N PRO A 100 16.86 22.99 17.59
CA PRO A 100 16.68 24.07 18.58
C PRO A 100 15.49 23.86 19.52
N ASP A 101 14.42 23.21 19.10
CA ASP A 101 13.15 23.16 19.85
C ASP A 101 12.86 21.80 20.52
N LEU A 102 13.88 20.95 20.71
CA LEU A 102 13.72 19.70 21.44
C LEU A 102 13.65 19.94 22.96
N SER A 103 12.58 19.45 23.59
CA SER A 103 12.50 19.44 25.04
C SER A 103 13.67 18.65 25.65
N PRO A 104 14.17 19.06 26.83
CA PRO A 104 15.30 18.36 27.48
C PRO A 104 15.08 16.86 27.66
N GLN A 105 13.85 16.45 27.98
CA GLN A 105 13.46 15.05 28.16
C GLN A 105 13.52 14.23 26.86
N VAL A 106 13.10 14.82 25.73
CA VAL A 106 13.18 14.15 24.43
C VAL A 106 14.64 14.00 23.99
N ARG A 107 15.46 15.02 24.25
CA ARG A 107 16.89 14.99 23.95
C ARG A 107 17.60 13.90 24.74
N GLU A 108 17.37 13.82 26.04
CA GLU A 108 17.94 12.78 26.92
C GLU A 108 17.51 11.38 26.48
N THR A 109 16.22 11.19 26.16
CA THR A 109 15.69 9.92 25.65
C THR A 109 16.35 9.51 24.34
N LEU A 110 16.54 10.45 23.41
CA LEU A 110 17.21 10.18 22.13
C LEU A 110 18.69 9.84 22.30
N GLN A 111 19.41 10.57 23.18
CA GLN A 111 20.80 10.27 23.48
C GLN A 111 20.93 8.88 24.14
N HIS A 112 20.03 8.53 25.03
CA HIS A 112 19.99 7.21 25.65
C HIS A 112 19.70 6.09 24.65
N LEU A 113 18.82 6.34 23.66
CA LEU A 113 18.56 5.42 22.57
C LEU A 113 19.78 5.26 21.67
N LEU A 114 20.47 6.35 21.32
CA LEU A 114 21.62 6.35 20.44
C LEU A 114 22.89 5.78 21.08
N SER A 115 22.98 5.72 22.42
CA SER A 115 24.11 5.15 23.13
C SER A 115 24.22 3.62 23.01
N ASP A 116 23.09 2.93 22.71
CA ASP A 116 23.04 1.47 22.54
C ASP A 116 22.66 1.12 21.10
N PRO A 117 23.60 0.57 20.28
CA PRO A 117 23.35 0.25 18.87
C PRO A 117 22.19 -0.74 18.66
N PHE A 118 22.03 -1.71 19.57
CA PHE A 118 20.98 -2.70 19.45
C PHE A 118 19.60 -2.10 19.75
N ARG A 119 19.52 -1.22 20.74
CA ARG A 119 18.29 -0.52 21.09
C ARG A 119 17.87 0.47 19.99
N SER A 120 18.84 1.20 19.43
CA SER A 120 18.62 2.07 18.26
C SER A 120 18.09 1.28 17.09
N LEU A 121 18.74 0.17 16.75
CA LEU A 121 18.29 -0.70 15.65
C LEU A 121 16.86 -1.16 15.84
N SER A 122 16.52 -1.67 17.03
CA SER A 122 15.18 -2.16 17.34
C SER A 122 14.13 -1.07 17.24
N PHE A 123 14.42 0.12 17.75
CA PHE A 123 13.52 1.27 17.70
C PHE A 123 13.27 1.74 16.26
N PHE A 124 14.32 1.97 15.49
CA PHE A 124 14.21 2.42 14.11
C PHE A 124 13.62 1.36 13.18
N ALA A 125 13.94 0.09 13.40
CA ALA A 125 13.34 -1.01 12.64
C ALA A 125 11.83 -1.14 12.91
N THR A 126 11.39 -0.96 14.16
CA THR A 126 9.97 -1.11 14.52
C THR A 126 9.16 0.10 14.09
N ILE A 127 9.53 1.29 14.51
CA ILE A 127 8.75 2.50 14.23
C ILE A 127 8.92 2.93 12.76
N GLY A 128 10.16 2.98 12.27
CA GLY A 128 10.45 3.30 10.88
C GLY A 128 9.85 2.29 9.92
N GLY A 129 9.99 1.00 10.24
CA GLY A 129 9.40 -0.08 9.46
C GLY A 129 7.88 -0.04 9.41
N ALA A 130 7.22 0.23 10.54
CA ALA A 130 5.77 0.40 10.59
C ALA A 130 5.33 1.60 9.74
N MET A 131 6.02 2.74 9.86
CA MET A 131 5.71 3.94 9.07
C MET A 131 5.89 3.71 7.57
N VAL A 132 6.98 3.10 7.16
CA VAL A 132 7.23 2.72 5.76
C VAL A 132 6.14 1.79 5.24
N THR A 133 5.73 0.80 6.03
CA THR A 133 4.68 -0.16 5.64
C THR A 133 3.32 0.54 5.47
N VAL A 134 2.94 1.43 6.38
CA VAL A 134 1.68 2.19 6.28
C VAL A 134 1.69 3.11 5.06
N MET A 135 2.77 3.85 4.85
CA MET A 135 2.91 4.72 3.68
C MET A 135 2.87 3.91 2.37
N SER A 136 3.60 2.80 2.32
CA SER A 136 3.57 1.90 1.15
C SER A 136 2.17 1.35 0.88
N ALA A 137 1.41 1.01 1.92
CA ALA A 137 0.03 0.54 1.79
C ALA A 137 -0.87 1.62 1.18
N ILE A 138 -0.79 2.87 1.67
CA ILE A 138 -1.60 3.99 1.18
C ILE A 138 -1.31 4.28 -0.30
N PHE A 139 -0.04 4.40 -0.68
CA PHE A 139 0.33 4.70 -2.07
C PHE A 139 0.06 3.53 -3.01
N ALA A 140 0.26 2.29 -2.57
CA ALA A 140 -0.08 1.12 -3.37
C ALA A 140 -1.60 0.96 -3.54
N MET A 141 -2.42 1.36 -2.55
CA MET A 141 -3.89 1.44 -2.71
C MET A 141 -4.27 2.40 -3.84
N ALA A 142 -3.69 3.60 -3.86
CA ALA A 142 -3.90 4.53 -4.96
C ALA A 142 -3.48 3.93 -6.31
N GLY A 143 -2.33 3.28 -6.36
CA GLY A 143 -1.84 2.54 -7.53
C GLY A 143 -2.79 1.44 -7.98
N GLY A 144 -3.33 0.66 -7.05
CA GLY A 144 -4.30 -0.40 -7.32
C GLY A 144 -5.60 0.13 -7.93
N ALA A 145 -6.10 1.24 -7.40
CA ALA A 145 -7.29 1.91 -7.94
C ALA A 145 -7.06 2.44 -9.36
N ILE A 146 -5.93 3.14 -9.57
CA ILE A 146 -5.52 3.65 -10.90
C ILE A 146 -5.35 2.49 -11.88
N GLY A 147 -4.69 1.41 -11.45
CA GLY A 147 -4.47 0.22 -12.28
C GLY A 147 -5.78 -0.41 -12.75
N VAL A 148 -6.76 -0.59 -11.86
CA VAL A 148 -8.08 -1.09 -12.25
C VAL A 148 -8.76 -0.12 -13.21
N ALA A 149 -8.73 1.18 -12.94
CA ALA A 149 -9.33 2.18 -13.84
C ALA A 149 -8.71 2.18 -15.25
N LEU A 150 -7.41 1.90 -15.36
CA LEU A 150 -6.69 1.86 -16.63
C LEU A 150 -6.90 0.56 -17.41
N PHE A 151 -6.89 -0.59 -16.71
CA PHE A 151 -6.85 -1.91 -17.36
C PHE A 151 -8.20 -2.60 -17.43
N GLU A 152 -9.15 -2.22 -16.55
CA GLU A 152 -10.50 -2.72 -16.61
C GLU A 152 -11.26 -2.03 -17.75
N LYS A 153 -11.24 -2.63 -18.92
CA LYS A 153 -12.09 -2.21 -20.04
C LYS A 153 -13.50 -2.74 -19.79
N ARG A 154 -14.37 -1.90 -19.26
CA ARG A 154 -15.79 -2.23 -19.13
C ARG A 154 -16.37 -2.61 -20.49
N LYS A 155 -16.82 -3.84 -20.64
CA LYS A 155 -17.57 -4.24 -21.83
C LYS A 155 -18.84 -3.42 -21.91
N PRO A 156 -19.18 -2.80 -23.07
CA PRO A 156 -20.44 -2.09 -23.23
C PRO A 156 -21.59 -3.05 -22.93
N GLY A 157 -22.37 -2.80 -21.89
CA GLY A 157 -23.48 -3.65 -21.44
C GLY A 157 -23.44 -4.09 -19.97
N GLN A 158 -22.34 -3.92 -19.26
CA GLN A 158 -22.23 -4.29 -17.83
C GLN A 158 -22.56 -3.15 -16.84
N ILE A 159 -23.08 -2.04 -17.33
CA ILE A 159 -23.40 -0.88 -16.48
C ILE A 159 -24.70 -1.09 -15.66
N SER A 160 -25.45 -2.19 -15.89
CA SER A 160 -26.80 -2.35 -15.34
C SER A 160 -26.93 -3.21 -14.07
N ALA A 161 -25.85 -3.68 -13.47
CA ALA A 161 -25.96 -4.62 -12.34
C ALA A 161 -25.85 -3.97 -10.96
N GLU A 162 -25.69 -2.64 -10.85
CA GLU A 162 -25.51 -1.98 -9.56
C GLU A 162 -26.52 -0.85 -9.25
N THR A 163 -27.62 -0.80 -10.04
CA THR A 163 -28.79 -0.08 -9.58
C THR A 163 -29.67 -1.09 -8.85
N PRO A 164 -29.88 -0.97 -7.53
CA PRO A 164 -30.87 -1.78 -6.86
C PRO A 164 -32.19 -1.54 -7.61
N PRO A 165 -32.98 -2.59 -7.88
CA PRO A 165 -34.24 -2.41 -8.58
C PRO A 165 -35.03 -1.38 -7.78
N ALA A 166 -35.30 -0.24 -8.42
CA ALA A 166 -36.24 0.71 -7.89
C ALA A 166 -37.47 -0.11 -7.59
N THR A 167 -37.86 -0.15 -6.33
CA THR A 167 -39.11 -0.72 -5.86
C THR A 167 -40.20 0.09 -6.54
N THR A 168 -40.53 -0.29 -7.76
CA THR A 168 -41.76 0.16 -8.41
C THR A 168 -42.89 -0.50 -7.64
N SER A 169 -43.34 0.19 -6.59
CA SER A 169 -44.65 -0.02 -6.00
C SER A 169 -45.71 0.47 -7.00
N GLY A 170 -45.75 -0.13 -8.15
CA GLY A 170 -46.87 -0.03 -9.06
C GLY A 170 -47.85 -1.12 -8.72
N PRO A 171 -49.13 -0.85 -8.78
CA PRO A 171 -50.15 -1.88 -8.59
C PRO A 171 -49.96 -3.00 -9.63
N PRO A 172 -50.24 -4.25 -9.26
CA PRO A 172 -50.06 -5.38 -10.19
C PRO A 172 -50.93 -5.15 -11.43
N PRO A 173 -50.46 -5.55 -12.64
CA PRO A 173 -51.22 -5.40 -13.85
C PRO A 173 -52.58 -6.15 -13.71
N GLU A 174 -53.70 -5.44 -13.95
CA GLU A 174 -55.04 -6.04 -13.98
C GLU A 174 -55.07 -7.14 -15.02
N LEU A 175 -55.51 -8.32 -14.59
CA LEU A 175 -55.73 -9.46 -15.47
C LEU A 175 -56.85 -9.11 -16.47
N PRO A 176 -56.68 -9.42 -17.75
CA PRO A 176 -57.73 -9.18 -18.74
C PRO A 176 -59.02 -9.93 -18.35
N PRO A 177 -60.21 -9.33 -18.57
CA PRO A 177 -61.46 -9.94 -18.22
C PRO A 177 -61.69 -11.27 -18.97
N PRO A 178 -62.32 -12.26 -18.32
CA PRO A 178 -62.55 -13.55 -18.95
C PRO A 178 -63.48 -13.42 -20.18
N PRO A 179 -63.27 -14.23 -21.22
CA PRO A 179 -64.12 -14.18 -22.41
C PRO A 179 -65.58 -14.53 -22.09
N PRO A 180 -66.57 -13.91 -22.78
CA PRO A 180 -67.96 -14.21 -22.58
C PRO A 180 -68.26 -15.65 -22.90
N LEU A 181 -69.04 -16.32 -21.99
CA LEU A 181 -69.59 -17.64 -22.18
C LEU A 181 -70.54 -17.63 -23.32
N GLN A 182 -70.28 -18.39 -24.39
CA GLN A 182 -71.25 -18.68 -25.46
C GLN A 182 -71.99 -19.97 -25.12
#